data_5e907416efe6b4065b957971954bc9a2
#
_entry.id   5e907416efe6b4065b957971954bc9a2
#
_cell.length_a   1.000
_cell.length_b   1.000
_cell.length_c   1.000
_cell.angle_alpha   90.00
_cell.angle_beta   90.00
_cell.angle_gamma   90.00
#
_symmetry.space_group_name_H-M   'P 1'
#
loop_
_entity.id
_entity.type
_entity.pdbx_description
1 polymer ?
#
loop_
_entity_poly.entity_id
_entity_poly.type
_entity_poly.pdbx_seq_one_letter_code
_entity_poly.pdbx_strand_id
1 'polypeptide(L)'
;MKKIFTLVVSLTLTLNVFAQGGMWLPALVGSQIKNMQAGGFKLSAEDVYSVNKACMKDAVVWFGGGCTGEIVSDKGLLLTNHHCGRGEIVSHSTLEHDYLTDGFWAKSMSEELPCNGLNVKILEQMTELPLDEDARNTKVKKLKEKFGGKYEYSVEKFYAGNVYYLFIYKSFNDVRLVGAPPSAVGNFGGDTDNWMWPRHGGDFSVFRIYADKDNNPTSGYDENNVPYKPKHHFKISLKGVEKDDFTMVYGFPGTTEEYLPSFAVEAYKDKNYPARISARQSRRT
;
A
#
# COMPACT_ATOMS: atom_id res chain seq x y z
N MET A 1 51.15 22.21 5.99
CA MET A 1 50.71 21.08 5.14
C MET A 1 49.78 20.10 5.86
N LYS A 2 50.14 19.53 7.04
CA LYS A 2 49.28 18.60 7.75
C LYS A 2 47.88 19.14 8.11
N LYS A 3 47.77 20.41 8.57
CA LYS A 3 46.52 21.06 8.94
C LYS A 3 45.60 21.31 7.73
N ILE A 4 46.16 21.62 6.56
CA ILE A 4 45.38 21.80 5.31
C ILE A 4 44.89 20.45 4.80
N PHE A 5 45.71 19.42 4.91
CA PHE A 5 45.32 18.04 4.53
C PHE A 5 44.18 17.52 5.41
N THR A 6 44.22 17.76 6.73
CA THR A 6 43.15 17.40 7.65
C THR A 6 41.86 18.16 7.33
N LEU A 7 41.93 19.45 7.00
CA LEU A 7 40.77 20.26 6.61
C LEU A 7 40.13 19.77 5.30
N VAL A 8 40.97 19.43 4.30
CA VAL A 8 40.48 18.91 3.01
C VAL A 8 39.83 17.52 3.19
N VAL A 9 40.46 16.64 3.98
CA VAL A 9 39.88 15.31 4.30
C VAL A 9 38.57 15.42 5.10
N SER A 10 38.48 16.36 6.06
CA SER A 10 37.24 16.66 6.75
C SER A 10 36.16 17.21 5.82
N LEU A 11 36.51 18.09 4.89
CA LEU A 11 35.57 18.66 3.92
C LEU A 11 35.08 17.63 2.89
N THR A 12 35.93 16.70 2.48
CA THR A 12 35.52 15.60 1.57
C THR A 12 34.66 14.51 2.26
N LEU A 13 34.84 14.32 3.57
CA LEU A 13 34.01 13.40 4.35
C LEU A 13 32.60 13.94 4.65
N THR A 14 32.39 15.26 4.56
CA THR A 14 31.07 15.88 4.77
C THR A 14 30.21 15.91 3.51
N LEU A 15 30.73 15.48 2.35
CA LEU A 15 30.05 15.71 1.06
C LEU A 15 29.13 14.61 0.57
N ASN A 16 28.94 13.50 1.31
CA ASN A 16 28.06 12.42 0.83
C ASN A 16 27.33 11.65 1.93
N VAL A 17 26.66 12.33 2.84
CA VAL A 17 25.58 11.66 3.62
C VAL A 17 24.24 12.13 3.07
N PHE A 18 23.95 11.82 1.82
CA PHE A 18 22.58 11.79 1.36
C PHE A 18 22.01 10.46 1.81
N ALA A 19 21.25 10.47 2.88
CA ALA A 19 20.34 9.38 3.19
C ALA A 19 19.33 9.32 2.03
N GLN A 20 19.56 8.42 1.07
CA GLN A 20 18.66 8.23 -0.09
C GLN A 20 17.43 7.37 0.25
N GLY A 21 17.31 6.93 1.50
CA GLY A 21 16.21 6.13 1.98
C GLY A 21 15.25 6.92 2.87
N GLY A 22 14.07 6.34 3.10
CA GLY A 22 13.07 6.88 4.02
C GLY A 22 11.68 6.45 3.65
N MET A 23 10.76 6.61 4.61
CA MET A 23 9.33 6.43 4.39
C MET A 23 8.65 7.76 4.65
N TRP A 24 8.02 8.31 3.61
CA TRP A 24 7.42 9.64 3.68
C TRP A 24 5.92 9.58 3.51
N LEU A 25 5.21 10.39 4.29
CA LEU A 25 3.78 10.58 4.11
C LEU A 25 3.53 11.32 2.80
N PRO A 26 2.65 10.81 1.92
CA PRO A 26 2.39 11.42 0.61
C PRO A 26 2.01 12.90 0.68
N ALA A 27 1.22 13.29 1.70
CA ALA A 27 0.83 14.69 1.92
C ALA A 27 2.01 15.61 2.25
N LEU A 28 3.14 15.06 2.69
CA LEU A 28 4.36 15.80 3.06
C LEU A 28 5.49 15.62 2.04
N VAL A 29 5.26 14.90 0.95
CA VAL A 29 6.29 14.59 -0.06
C VAL A 29 6.95 15.84 -0.65
N GLY A 30 6.27 16.98 -0.62
CA GLY A 30 6.80 18.26 -1.08
C GLY A 30 8.12 18.65 -0.42
N SER A 31 8.36 18.25 0.84
CA SER A 31 9.63 18.49 1.53
C SER A 31 10.79 17.66 0.96
N GLN A 32 10.50 16.53 0.30
CA GLN A 32 11.48 15.60 -0.26
C GLN A 32 11.59 15.67 -1.78
N ILE A 33 10.71 16.41 -2.44
CA ILE A 33 10.57 16.38 -3.90
C ILE A 33 11.87 16.74 -4.62
N LYS A 34 12.64 17.70 -4.11
CA LYS A 34 13.94 18.09 -4.71
C LYS A 34 14.96 16.95 -4.64
N ASN A 35 15.00 16.22 -3.52
CA ASN A 35 15.89 15.07 -3.35
C ASN A 35 15.48 13.94 -4.28
N MET A 36 14.18 13.66 -4.39
CA MET A 36 13.63 12.66 -5.31
C MET A 36 13.96 13.03 -6.77
N GLN A 37 13.79 14.30 -7.14
CA GLN A 37 14.12 14.79 -8.49
C GLN A 37 15.60 14.72 -8.80
N ALA A 38 16.46 14.99 -7.82
CA ALA A 38 17.91 14.81 -7.97
C ALA A 38 18.30 13.34 -8.20
N GLY A 39 17.50 12.40 -7.66
CA GLY A 39 17.61 10.95 -7.90
C GLY A 39 16.95 10.47 -9.20
N GLY A 40 16.37 11.36 -10.02
CA GLY A 40 15.74 11.00 -11.31
C GLY A 40 14.22 11.01 -11.34
N PHE A 41 13.54 11.32 -10.23
CA PHE A 41 12.07 11.46 -10.22
C PHE A 41 11.64 12.66 -11.06
N LYS A 42 10.70 12.46 -11.99
CA LYS A 42 10.32 13.47 -12.99
C LYS A 42 8.99 14.17 -12.72
N LEU A 43 8.27 13.75 -11.69
CA LEU A 43 6.95 14.29 -11.36
C LEU A 43 7.04 15.38 -10.29
N SER A 44 5.95 16.10 -10.07
CA SER A 44 5.80 17.08 -9.00
C SER A 44 5.23 16.45 -7.73
N ALA A 45 5.29 17.17 -6.60
CA ALA A 45 4.65 16.75 -5.36
C ALA A 45 3.11 16.59 -5.52
N GLU A 46 2.49 17.45 -6.34
CA GLU A 46 1.06 17.38 -6.62
C GLU A 46 0.65 16.19 -7.50
N ASP A 47 1.59 15.65 -8.30
CA ASP A 47 1.33 14.40 -9.05
C ASP A 47 1.33 13.19 -8.13
N VAL A 48 2.07 13.25 -7.00
CA VAL A 48 2.07 12.22 -5.96
C VAL A 48 0.84 12.34 -5.08
N TYR A 49 0.58 13.54 -4.55
CA TYR A 49 -0.54 13.81 -3.66
C TYR A 49 -1.15 15.19 -3.92
N SER A 50 -2.45 15.21 -4.24
CA SER A 50 -3.25 16.43 -4.35
C SER A 50 -4.68 16.16 -3.88
N VAL A 51 -5.29 17.15 -3.24
CA VAL A 51 -6.73 17.16 -2.93
C VAL A 51 -7.54 17.90 -4.01
N ASN A 52 -6.86 18.61 -4.91
CA ASN A 52 -7.49 19.49 -5.91
C ASN A 52 -7.49 18.90 -7.32
N LYS A 53 -6.61 17.98 -7.62
CA LYS A 53 -6.51 17.30 -8.92
C LYS A 53 -6.31 15.80 -8.79
N ALA A 54 -6.65 15.04 -9.82
CA ALA A 54 -6.33 13.63 -9.92
C ALA A 54 -4.82 13.41 -9.88
N CYS A 55 -4.36 12.45 -9.09
CA CYS A 55 -2.94 12.17 -8.88
C CYS A 55 -2.73 10.71 -8.46
N MET A 56 -1.49 10.32 -8.21
CA MET A 56 -1.12 8.93 -7.89
C MET A 56 -1.92 8.34 -6.72
N LYS A 57 -2.27 9.15 -5.67
CA LYS A 57 -3.06 8.66 -4.53
C LYS A 57 -4.43 8.09 -4.93
N ASP A 58 -5.01 8.56 -6.06
CA ASP A 58 -6.32 8.12 -6.54
C ASP A 58 -6.27 6.76 -7.25
N ALA A 59 -5.07 6.26 -7.55
CA ALA A 59 -4.82 4.96 -8.13
C ALA A 59 -4.33 3.92 -7.12
N VAL A 60 -3.99 4.31 -5.89
CA VAL A 60 -3.51 3.43 -4.83
C VAL A 60 -4.63 3.15 -3.85
N VAL A 61 -4.88 1.87 -3.57
CA VAL A 61 -5.95 1.46 -2.65
C VAL A 61 -5.41 0.71 -1.45
N TRP A 62 -6.07 0.88 -0.31
CA TRP A 62 -5.91 0.01 0.85
C TRP A 62 -6.83 -1.20 0.65
N PHE A 63 -6.22 -2.35 0.39
CA PHE A 63 -6.90 -3.58 0.03
C PHE A 63 -7.12 -4.47 1.24
N GLY A 64 -8.37 -4.86 1.51
CA GLY A 64 -8.75 -5.81 2.56
C GLY A 64 -8.28 -5.44 3.97
N GLY A 65 -7.97 -4.16 4.23
CA GLY A 65 -7.55 -3.68 5.54
C GLY A 65 -6.09 -4.00 5.93
N GLY A 66 -5.28 -4.57 5.03
CA GLY A 66 -3.90 -4.95 5.36
C GLY A 66 -2.90 -4.87 4.21
N CYS A 67 -3.36 -4.78 2.99
CA CYS A 67 -2.51 -4.78 1.79
C CYS A 67 -2.66 -3.49 0.99
N THR A 68 -1.77 -3.29 0.06
CA THR A 68 -1.86 -2.25 -0.98
C THR A 68 -2.27 -2.90 -2.29
N GLY A 69 -3.08 -2.20 -3.08
CA GLY A 69 -3.31 -2.51 -4.47
C GLY A 69 -3.26 -1.25 -5.32
N GLU A 70 -3.09 -1.42 -6.62
CA GLU A 70 -3.05 -0.34 -7.59
C GLU A 70 -4.02 -0.52 -8.74
N ILE A 71 -4.76 0.56 -9.03
CA ILE A 71 -5.70 0.59 -10.15
C ILE A 71 -4.90 0.84 -11.44
N VAL A 72 -5.03 -0.08 -12.41
CA VAL A 72 -4.24 -0.09 -13.64
C VAL A 72 -5.08 0.08 -14.92
N SER A 73 -6.36 0.38 -14.79
CA SER A 73 -7.22 0.68 -15.94
C SER A 73 -8.30 1.71 -15.62
N ASP A 74 -8.88 2.29 -16.66
CA ASP A 74 -10.03 3.20 -16.59
C ASP A 74 -11.34 2.50 -16.21
N LYS A 75 -11.32 1.17 -16.05
CA LYS A 75 -12.45 0.31 -15.65
C LYS A 75 -12.18 -0.41 -14.34
N GLY A 76 -11.45 0.23 -13.41
CA GLY A 76 -11.27 -0.24 -12.05
C GLY A 76 -10.50 -1.57 -11.91
N LEU A 77 -9.75 -2.02 -12.93
CA LEU A 77 -8.89 -3.20 -12.80
C LEU A 77 -7.79 -2.91 -11.79
N LEU A 78 -7.63 -3.81 -10.84
CA LEU A 78 -6.78 -3.65 -9.65
C LEU A 78 -5.77 -4.78 -9.57
N LEU A 79 -4.51 -4.46 -9.37
CA LEU A 79 -3.45 -5.43 -9.05
C LEU A 79 -3.12 -5.39 -7.56
N THR A 80 -2.87 -6.56 -6.97
CA THR A 80 -2.32 -6.70 -5.62
C THR A 80 -1.53 -8.00 -5.54
N ASN A 81 -0.96 -8.33 -4.38
CA ASN A 81 -0.23 -9.58 -4.20
C ASN A 81 -1.16 -10.80 -4.21
N HIS A 82 -0.63 -11.95 -4.61
CA HIS A 82 -1.34 -13.24 -4.51
C HIS A 82 -1.70 -13.58 -3.06
N HIS A 83 -0.75 -13.40 -2.14
CA HIS A 83 -1.00 -13.67 -0.72
C HIS A 83 -2.07 -12.74 -0.12
N CYS A 84 -2.27 -11.52 -0.65
CA CYS A 84 -3.33 -10.61 -0.25
C CYS A 84 -4.71 -11.07 -0.76
N GLY A 85 -4.77 -11.63 -1.97
CA GLY A 85 -5.98 -12.20 -2.56
C GLY A 85 -6.27 -13.64 -2.14
N ARG A 86 -5.34 -14.31 -1.42
CA ARG A 86 -5.43 -15.74 -1.14
C ARG A 86 -6.73 -16.16 -0.44
N GLY A 87 -7.23 -15.33 0.48
CA GLY A 87 -8.49 -15.61 1.17
C GLY A 87 -9.65 -15.72 0.19
N GLU A 88 -9.75 -14.82 -0.75
CA GLU A 88 -10.79 -14.77 -1.77
C GLU A 88 -10.64 -15.93 -2.77
N ILE A 89 -9.41 -16.25 -3.20
CA ILE A 89 -9.13 -17.39 -4.09
C ILE A 89 -9.59 -18.69 -3.44
N VAL A 90 -9.28 -18.90 -2.15
CA VAL A 90 -9.69 -20.07 -1.39
C VAL A 90 -11.21 -20.12 -1.19
N SER A 91 -11.86 -18.99 -0.91
CA SER A 91 -13.31 -18.93 -0.67
C SER A 91 -14.13 -19.34 -1.91
N HIS A 92 -13.57 -19.13 -3.09
CA HIS A 92 -14.18 -19.54 -4.36
C HIS A 92 -13.76 -20.94 -4.83
N SER A 93 -12.76 -21.55 -4.20
CA SER A 93 -12.33 -22.91 -4.54
C SER A 93 -13.34 -23.96 -4.06
N THR A 94 -13.56 -24.97 -4.89
CA THR A 94 -14.41 -26.15 -4.58
C THR A 94 -13.59 -27.43 -4.83
N LEU A 95 -14.17 -28.58 -4.53
CA LEU A 95 -13.56 -29.88 -4.85
C LEU A 95 -13.43 -30.10 -6.37
N GLU A 96 -14.26 -29.45 -7.16
CA GLU A 96 -14.28 -29.56 -8.62
C GLU A 96 -13.39 -28.50 -9.28
N HIS A 97 -13.19 -27.38 -8.61
CA HIS A 97 -12.42 -26.24 -9.10
C HIS A 97 -11.52 -25.68 -7.98
N ASP A 98 -10.32 -26.20 -7.89
CA ASP A 98 -9.32 -25.70 -6.92
C ASP A 98 -8.55 -24.50 -7.49
N TYR A 99 -9.15 -23.32 -7.40
CA TYR A 99 -8.55 -22.09 -7.92
C TYR A 99 -7.24 -21.72 -7.22
N LEU A 100 -6.98 -22.22 -6.02
CA LEU A 100 -5.70 -22.01 -5.37
C LEU A 100 -4.59 -22.83 -6.03
N THR A 101 -4.87 -24.07 -6.43
CA THR A 101 -3.91 -24.97 -7.07
C THR A 101 -3.80 -24.71 -8.57
N ASP A 102 -4.92 -24.49 -9.26
CA ASP A 102 -4.97 -24.40 -10.72
C ASP A 102 -4.92 -22.97 -11.26
N GLY A 103 -5.14 -21.99 -10.38
CA GLY A 103 -5.35 -20.60 -10.75
C GLY A 103 -6.76 -20.33 -11.26
N PHE A 104 -7.08 -19.06 -11.45
CA PHE A 104 -8.36 -18.60 -12.00
C PHE A 104 -8.15 -17.42 -12.93
N TRP A 105 -8.87 -17.39 -14.07
CA TRP A 105 -8.86 -16.25 -14.98
C TRP A 105 -10.24 -16.10 -15.62
N ALA A 106 -10.96 -15.04 -15.26
CA ALA A 106 -12.20 -14.63 -15.90
C ALA A 106 -11.94 -14.20 -17.35
N LYS A 107 -12.68 -14.74 -18.30
CA LYS A 107 -12.58 -14.39 -19.73
C LYS A 107 -13.47 -13.19 -20.09
N SER A 108 -14.42 -12.87 -19.22
CA SER A 108 -15.33 -11.73 -19.36
C SER A 108 -15.70 -11.17 -17.99
N MET A 109 -16.26 -9.96 -17.95
CA MET A 109 -16.72 -9.35 -16.71
C MET A 109 -17.86 -10.14 -16.01
N SER A 110 -18.62 -10.93 -16.77
CA SER A 110 -19.66 -11.78 -16.23
C SER A 110 -19.14 -13.03 -15.51
N GLU A 111 -17.87 -13.37 -15.71
CA GLU A 111 -17.20 -14.49 -15.03
C GLU A 111 -16.40 -14.04 -13.81
N GLU A 112 -16.31 -12.73 -13.56
CA GLU A 112 -15.60 -12.20 -12.39
C GLU A 112 -16.34 -12.55 -11.10
N LEU A 113 -15.62 -13.09 -10.11
CA LEU A 113 -16.21 -13.68 -8.91
C LEU A 113 -16.37 -12.64 -7.80
N PRO A 114 -17.60 -12.39 -7.29
CA PRO A 114 -17.85 -11.42 -6.22
C PRO A 114 -17.18 -11.83 -4.91
N CYS A 115 -16.37 -10.96 -4.31
CA CYS A 115 -15.68 -11.22 -3.06
C CYS A 115 -16.44 -10.59 -1.88
N ASN A 116 -17.32 -11.36 -1.29
CA ASN A 116 -18.19 -10.90 -0.20
C ASN A 116 -17.40 -10.59 1.08
N GLY A 117 -17.52 -9.35 1.56
CA GLY A 117 -16.79 -8.90 2.76
C GLY A 117 -15.43 -8.28 2.45
N LEU A 118 -14.91 -8.43 1.24
CA LEU A 118 -13.74 -7.68 0.79
C LEU A 118 -14.11 -6.23 0.51
N ASN A 119 -13.29 -5.31 0.99
CA ASN A 119 -13.40 -3.90 0.63
C ASN A 119 -12.06 -3.34 0.18
N VAL A 120 -12.12 -2.29 -0.61
CA VAL A 120 -10.97 -1.46 -0.96
C VAL A 120 -11.27 0.00 -0.63
N LYS A 121 -10.25 0.70 -0.10
CA LYS A 121 -10.39 2.11 0.29
C LYS A 121 -9.43 2.97 -0.52
N ILE A 122 -9.95 4.04 -1.09
CA ILE A 122 -9.19 5.04 -1.83
C ILE A 122 -9.07 6.29 -0.95
N LEU A 123 -7.85 6.76 -0.73
CA LEU A 123 -7.60 7.95 0.08
C LEU A 123 -8.12 9.21 -0.65
N GLU A 124 -9.14 9.84 -0.09
CA GLU A 124 -9.64 11.12 -0.59
C GLU A 124 -8.79 12.27 -0.06
N GLN A 125 -8.57 12.31 1.26
CA GLN A 125 -7.78 13.36 1.90
C GLN A 125 -7.12 12.87 3.18
N MET A 126 -5.94 13.40 3.45
CA MET A 126 -5.22 13.31 4.72
C MET A 126 -5.09 14.72 5.31
N THR A 127 -5.39 14.88 6.59
CA THR A 127 -5.37 16.19 7.26
C THR A 127 -4.69 16.07 8.63
N GLU A 128 -3.68 16.88 8.88
CA GLU A 128 -3.05 16.96 10.18
C GLU A 128 -4.02 17.51 11.23
N LEU A 129 -3.99 16.94 12.41
CA LEU A 129 -4.86 17.26 13.53
C LEU A 129 -4.06 17.88 14.69
N PRO A 130 -4.71 18.72 15.53
CA PRO A 130 -4.09 19.22 16.76
C PRO A 130 -3.66 18.11 17.73
N LEU A 131 -2.62 18.36 18.50
CA LEU A 131 -2.19 17.50 19.61
C LEU A 131 -3.19 17.52 20.76
N ASP A 132 -3.76 18.68 21.05
CA ASP A 132 -4.83 18.84 22.03
C ASP A 132 -6.06 18.00 21.63
N GLU A 133 -6.59 17.23 22.59
CA GLU A 133 -7.64 16.25 22.31
C GLU A 133 -8.98 16.90 21.96
N ASP A 134 -9.36 17.96 22.67
CA ASP A 134 -10.64 18.63 22.45
C ASP A 134 -10.63 19.38 21.13
N ALA A 135 -9.54 20.07 20.82
CA ALA A 135 -9.34 20.71 19.52
C ALA A 135 -9.32 19.68 18.37
N ARG A 136 -8.69 18.52 18.58
CA ARG A 136 -8.66 17.40 17.64
C ARG A 136 -10.06 16.87 17.35
N ASN A 137 -10.81 16.56 18.40
CA ASN A 137 -12.18 16.05 18.31
C ASN A 137 -13.10 17.06 17.61
N THR A 138 -12.98 18.34 17.92
CA THR A 138 -13.72 19.43 17.28
C THR A 138 -13.39 19.52 15.78
N LYS A 139 -12.11 19.43 15.41
CA LYS A 139 -11.69 19.46 13.99
C LYS A 139 -12.18 18.23 13.22
N VAL A 140 -12.11 17.05 13.83
CA VAL A 140 -12.62 15.80 13.23
C VAL A 140 -14.12 15.91 12.98
N LYS A 141 -14.90 16.40 13.97
CA LYS A 141 -16.33 16.60 13.83
C LYS A 141 -16.66 17.52 12.65
N LYS A 142 -16.02 18.69 12.56
CA LYS A 142 -16.21 19.63 11.45
C LYS A 142 -15.90 19.03 10.08
N LEU A 143 -14.84 18.20 9.99
CA LEU A 143 -14.48 17.54 8.73
C LEU A 143 -15.49 16.45 8.38
N LYS A 144 -15.99 15.68 9.34
CA LYS A 144 -17.06 14.69 9.10
C LYS A 144 -18.35 15.35 8.62
N GLU A 145 -18.72 16.49 9.18
CA GLU A 145 -19.90 17.28 8.74
C GLU A 145 -19.71 17.80 7.31
N LYS A 146 -18.51 18.27 6.97
CA LYS A 146 -18.17 18.76 5.63
C LYS A 146 -18.21 17.68 4.55
N PHE A 147 -17.65 16.50 4.82
CA PHE A 147 -17.55 15.40 3.83
C PHE A 147 -18.80 14.52 3.82
N GLY A 148 -19.47 14.37 4.96
CA GLY A 148 -20.70 13.58 5.11
C GLY A 148 -20.50 12.08 5.26
N GLY A 149 -21.60 11.33 5.33
CA GLY A 149 -21.63 9.91 5.67
C GLY A 149 -21.18 8.93 4.58
N LYS A 150 -20.83 9.42 3.39
CA LYS A 150 -20.35 8.58 2.27
C LYS A 150 -18.86 8.20 2.36
N TYR A 151 -18.17 8.69 3.39
CA TYR A 151 -16.74 8.48 3.60
C TYR A 151 -16.47 7.75 4.90
N GLU A 152 -15.40 6.99 4.91
CA GLU A 152 -14.83 6.43 6.14
C GLU A 152 -13.76 7.35 6.70
N TYR A 153 -13.63 7.38 8.04
CA TYR A 153 -12.74 8.29 8.75
C TYR A 153 -11.91 7.52 9.74
N SER A 154 -10.59 7.66 9.67
CA SER A 154 -9.66 7.07 10.63
C SER A 154 -8.73 8.14 11.18
N VAL A 155 -8.57 8.18 12.50
CA VAL A 155 -7.58 9.04 13.17
C VAL A 155 -6.39 8.19 13.53
N GLU A 156 -5.26 8.49 12.91
CA GLU A 156 -4.02 7.75 13.11
C GLU A 156 -2.98 8.60 13.84
N LYS A 157 -2.26 7.95 14.74
CA LYS A 157 -1.14 8.58 15.47
C LYS A 157 0.19 8.17 14.85
N PHE A 158 1.05 9.16 14.61
CA PHE A 158 2.39 8.97 14.08
C PHE A 158 3.44 9.38 15.10
N TYR A 159 4.65 8.84 14.96
CA TYR A 159 5.81 9.20 15.77
C TYR A 159 5.50 9.10 17.29
N ALA A 160 4.98 7.95 17.72
CA ALA A 160 4.58 7.68 19.10
C ALA A 160 3.53 8.67 19.69
N GLY A 161 2.71 9.28 18.82
CA GLY A 161 1.65 10.20 19.23
C GLY A 161 2.07 11.69 19.22
N ASN A 162 3.21 12.00 18.62
CA ASN A 162 3.65 13.41 18.46
C ASN A 162 2.94 14.12 17.31
N VAL A 163 2.28 13.39 16.42
CA VAL A 163 1.48 13.92 15.32
C VAL A 163 0.25 13.04 15.12
N TYR A 164 -0.88 13.65 14.80
CA TYR A 164 -2.12 12.97 14.47
C TYR A 164 -2.60 13.40 13.08
N TYR A 165 -3.11 12.44 12.31
CA TYR A 165 -3.75 12.69 11.03
C TYR A 165 -5.14 12.09 10.99
N LEU A 166 -6.07 12.81 10.34
CA LEU A 166 -7.34 12.27 9.88
C LEU A 166 -7.18 11.80 8.44
N PHE A 167 -7.45 10.53 8.22
CA PHE A 167 -7.59 9.94 6.91
C PHE A 167 -9.07 9.86 6.54
N ILE A 168 -9.41 10.28 5.34
CA ILE A 168 -10.76 10.26 4.78
C ILE A 168 -10.71 9.37 3.55
N TYR A 169 -11.50 8.30 3.55
CA TYR A 169 -11.50 7.29 2.50
C TYR A 169 -12.87 7.16 1.82
N LYS A 170 -12.85 6.90 0.52
CA LYS A 170 -13.96 6.22 -0.17
C LYS A 170 -13.78 4.72 -0.04
N SER A 171 -14.80 4.00 0.43
CA SER A 171 -14.78 2.54 0.61
C SER A 171 -15.70 1.87 -0.40
N PHE A 172 -15.15 0.97 -1.20
CA PHE A 172 -15.89 0.19 -2.19
C PHE A 172 -15.99 -1.26 -1.71
N ASN A 173 -17.21 -1.81 -1.68
CA ASN A 173 -17.50 -3.14 -1.15
C ASN A 173 -17.94 -4.15 -2.23
N ASP A 174 -18.12 -3.73 -3.49
CA ASP A 174 -18.23 -4.64 -4.63
C ASP A 174 -16.85 -4.74 -5.30
N VAL A 175 -16.10 -5.74 -4.87
CA VAL A 175 -14.78 -6.07 -5.42
C VAL A 175 -14.87 -7.51 -5.92
N ARG A 176 -14.41 -7.76 -7.15
CA ARG A 176 -14.52 -9.08 -7.77
C ARG A 176 -13.15 -9.60 -8.18
N LEU A 177 -12.93 -10.90 -7.96
CA LEU A 177 -11.72 -11.59 -8.42
C LEU A 177 -11.78 -11.75 -9.94
N VAL A 178 -10.79 -11.22 -10.62
CA VAL A 178 -10.61 -11.31 -12.08
C VAL A 178 -9.65 -12.42 -12.44
N GLY A 179 -8.61 -12.61 -11.62
CA GLY A 179 -7.67 -13.67 -11.85
C GLY A 179 -6.56 -13.76 -10.82
N ALA A 180 -6.00 -14.96 -10.72
CA ALA A 180 -4.82 -15.24 -9.95
C ALA A 180 -4.08 -16.43 -10.56
N PRO A 181 -2.74 -16.41 -10.58
CA PRO A 181 -1.98 -17.59 -10.98
C PRO A 181 -2.14 -18.71 -9.96
N PRO A 182 -1.81 -19.96 -10.32
CA PRO A 182 -1.65 -21.04 -9.38
C PRO A 182 -0.76 -20.67 -8.20
N SER A 183 -1.00 -21.20 -7.00
CA SER A 183 -0.15 -20.95 -5.83
C SER A 183 1.30 -21.40 -6.03
N ALA A 184 1.55 -22.38 -6.91
CA ALA A 184 2.90 -22.77 -7.34
C ALA A 184 3.67 -21.63 -8.03
N VAL A 185 2.98 -20.63 -8.58
CA VAL A 185 3.55 -19.39 -9.11
C VAL A 185 3.47 -18.26 -8.09
N GLY A 186 2.28 -18.05 -7.50
CA GLY A 186 2.00 -16.94 -6.57
C GLY A 186 2.77 -17.03 -5.26
N ASN A 187 3.10 -18.23 -4.82
CA ASN A 187 3.87 -18.51 -3.60
C ASN A 187 5.07 -19.43 -3.88
N PHE A 188 5.73 -19.26 -5.03
CA PHE A 188 6.90 -20.06 -5.39
C PHE A 188 8.01 -19.90 -4.35
N GLY A 189 8.60 -21.05 -3.91
CA GLY A 189 9.67 -21.07 -2.92
C GLY A 189 9.22 -20.74 -1.48
N GLY A 190 7.95 -20.41 -1.26
CA GLY A 190 7.37 -20.12 0.04
C GLY A 190 8.13 -19.03 0.81
N ASP A 191 8.27 -19.20 2.13
CA ASP A 191 8.94 -18.23 3.00
C ASP A 191 10.43 -18.08 2.68
N THR A 192 11.09 -19.12 2.20
CA THR A 192 12.53 -19.08 1.88
C THR A 192 12.80 -18.10 0.75
N ASP A 193 12.09 -18.22 -0.37
CA ASP A 193 12.28 -17.35 -1.54
C ASP A 193 11.83 -15.90 -1.26
N ASN A 194 10.88 -15.70 -0.35
CA ASN A 194 10.39 -14.37 0.01
C ASN A 194 11.47 -13.47 0.63
N TRP A 195 12.53 -14.04 1.17
CA TRP A 195 13.65 -13.33 1.81
C TRP A 195 14.96 -13.42 1.02
N MET A 196 14.92 -14.00 -0.17
CA MET A 196 16.09 -14.23 -1.02
C MET A 196 16.03 -13.39 -2.30
N TRP A 197 17.18 -13.10 -2.84
CA TRP A 197 17.36 -12.53 -4.17
C TRP A 197 18.21 -13.47 -5.04
N PRO A 198 17.89 -13.69 -6.33
CA PRO A 198 16.76 -13.12 -7.08
C PRO A 198 15.39 -13.72 -6.74
N ARG A 199 14.30 -12.98 -7.03
CA ARG A 199 12.93 -13.46 -6.86
C ARG A 199 12.49 -14.27 -8.06
N HIS A 200 11.82 -15.41 -7.80
CA HIS A 200 11.28 -16.29 -8.84
C HIS A 200 9.75 -16.44 -8.74
N GLY A 201 9.12 -15.97 -7.68
CA GLY A 201 7.68 -16.00 -7.48
C GLY A 201 6.96 -14.93 -8.28
N GLY A 202 5.74 -15.24 -8.73
CA GLY A 202 4.78 -14.31 -9.30
C GLY A 202 3.67 -13.97 -8.31
N ASP A 203 4.02 -13.29 -7.20
CA ASP A 203 3.10 -12.95 -6.11
C ASP A 203 2.16 -11.82 -6.52
N PHE A 204 1.19 -12.13 -7.39
CA PHE A 204 0.18 -11.17 -7.82
C PHE A 204 -1.20 -11.80 -7.92
N SER A 205 -2.23 -10.98 -7.78
CA SER A 205 -3.63 -11.30 -8.08
C SER A 205 -4.34 -10.06 -8.66
N VAL A 206 -5.41 -10.31 -9.39
CA VAL A 206 -6.12 -9.29 -10.16
C VAL A 206 -7.57 -9.25 -9.69
N PHE A 207 -8.03 -8.06 -9.36
CA PHE A 207 -9.41 -7.78 -8.97
C PHE A 207 -9.99 -6.66 -9.83
N ARG A 208 -11.27 -6.40 -9.67
CA ARG A 208 -11.93 -5.22 -10.22
C ARG A 208 -12.85 -4.60 -9.18
N ILE A 209 -12.81 -3.28 -9.11
CA ILE A 209 -13.72 -2.49 -8.29
C ILE A 209 -14.96 -2.18 -9.11
N TYR A 210 -16.13 -2.36 -8.49
CA TYR A 210 -17.42 -2.01 -9.03
C TYR A 210 -18.09 -0.88 -8.24
N ALA A 211 -18.94 -0.13 -8.89
CA ALA A 211 -19.66 1.02 -8.34
C ALA A 211 -21.09 1.06 -8.89
N ASP A 212 -21.94 1.91 -8.36
CA ASP A 212 -23.21 2.19 -8.97
C ASP A 212 -23.05 2.92 -10.34
N LYS A 213 -24.14 3.09 -11.07
CA LYS A 213 -24.15 3.77 -12.38
C LYS A 213 -23.65 5.24 -12.31
N ASP A 214 -23.72 5.85 -11.14
CA ASP A 214 -23.26 7.22 -10.89
C ASP A 214 -21.81 7.25 -10.35
N ASN A 215 -21.13 6.10 -10.39
CA ASN A 215 -19.74 5.90 -9.95
C ASN A 215 -19.51 6.10 -8.43
N ASN A 216 -20.58 5.87 -7.62
CA ASN A 216 -20.47 5.89 -6.17
C ASN A 216 -20.24 4.48 -5.61
N PRO A 217 -19.59 4.37 -4.42
CA PRO A 217 -19.52 3.12 -3.70
C PRO A 217 -20.91 2.53 -3.38
N THR A 218 -21.00 1.22 -3.41
CA THR A 218 -22.19 0.45 -3.02
C THR A 218 -21.93 -0.36 -1.75
N SER A 219 -22.97 -0.90 -1.14
CA SER A 219 -22.87 -1.70 0.09
C SER A 219 -22.29 -3.11 -0.13
N GLY A 220 -22.16 -3.54 -1.38
CA GLY A 220 -21.66 -4.86 -1.77
C GLY A 220 -22.00 -5.19 -3.20
N TYR A 221 -21.91 -6.49 -3.52
CA TYR A 221 -22.24 -7.01 -4.84
C TYR A 221 -23.69 -6.72 -5.24
N ASP A 222 -23.85 -6.23 -6.47
CA ASP A 222 -25.12 -6.12 -7.18
C ASP A 222 -24.84 -6.34 -8.68
N GLU A 223 -25.72 -7.10 -9.36
CA GLU A 223 -25.58 -7.37 -10.79
C GLU A 223 -25.66 -6.12 -11.68
N ASN A 224 -26.31 -5.07 -11.18
CA ASN A 224 -26.44 -3.79 -11.86
C ASN A 224 -25.25 -2.85 -11.62
N ASN A 225 -24.32 -3.21 -10.74
CA ASN A 225 -23.11 -2.44 -10.55
C ASN A 225 -22.23 -2.51 -11.81
N VAL A 226 -21.57 -1.40 -12.09
CA VAL A 226 -20.69 -1.25 -13.26
C VAL A 226 -19.24 -1.08 -12.82
N PRO A 227 -18.24 -1.39 -13.67
CA PRO A 227 -16.85 -1.14 -13.34
C PRO A 227 -16.59 0.30 -12.92
N TYR A 228 -15.93 0.47 -11.78
CA TYR A 228 -15.56 1.77 -11.25
C TYR A 228 -14.67 2.54 -12.22
N LYS A 229 -14.95 3.83 -12.40
CA LYS A 229 -14.13 4.75 -13.20
C LYS A 229 -13.25 5.59 -12.28
N PRO A 230 -11.95 5.26 -12.12
CA PRO A 230 -11.05 5.97 -11.22
C PRO A 230 -10.72 7.38 -11.71
N LYS A 231 -10.42 8.30 -10.79
CA LYS A 231 -9.91 9.63 -11.13
C LYS A 231 -8.53 9.55 -11.81
N HIS A 232 -7.74 8.54 -11.42
CA HIS A 232 -6.42 8.24 -11.95
C HIS A 232 -6.19 6.73 -11.94
N HIS A 233 -5.40 6.23 -12.87
CA HIS A 233 -4.90 4.86 -12.88
C HIS A 233 -3.46 4.82 -13.39
N PHE A 234 -2.69 3.83 -12.94
CA PHE A 234 -1.32 3.64 -13.40
C PHE A 234 -1.28 2.96 -14.75
N LYS A 235 -0.34 3.40 -15.58
CA LYS A 235 0.00 2.70 -16.83
C LYS A 235 1.10 1.69 -16.56
N ILE A 236 0.91 0.45 -17.00
CA ILE A 236 1.94 -0.57 -16.91
C ILE A 236 3.01 -0.29 -17.96
N SER A 237 4.26 -0.12 -17.51
CA SER A 237 5.41 0.06 -18.39
C SER A 237 5.97 -1.31 -18.79
N LEU A 238 6.03 -1.57 -20.08
CA LEU A 238 6.71 -2.76 -20.63
C LEU A 238 8.21 -2.53 -20.85
N LYS A 239 8.70 -1.30 -20.67
CA LYS A 239 10.13 -0.99 -20.78
C LYS A 239 10.94 -1.61 -19.63
N GLY A 240 10.33 -1.78 -18.46
CA GLY A 240 11.03 -2.18 -17.24
C GLY A 240 11.82 -1.03 -16.63
N VAL A 241 12.80 -1.38 -15.81
CA VAL A 241 13.73 -0.48 -15.12
C VAL A 241 15.16 -0.91 -15.38
N GLU A 242 16.08 0.05 -15.40
CA GLU A 242 17.51 -0.17 -15.54
C GLU A 242 18.24 0.20 -14.24
N LYS A 243 19.50 -0.18 -14.15
CA LYS A 243 20.34 0.23 -13.01
C LYS A 243 20.39 1.75 -12.96
N ASP A 244 20.27 2.30 -11.75
CA ASP A 244 20.28 3.73 -11.44
C ASP A 244 19.01 4.50 -11.87
N ASP A 245 17.98 3.83 -12.39
CA ASP A 245 16.66 4.43 -12.54
C ASP A 245 16.04 4.73 -11.17
N PHE A 246 15.36 5.87 -11.06
CA PHE A 246 14.60 6.19 -9.86
C PHE A 246 13.41 5.23 -9.73
N THR A 247 13.29 4.60 -8.57
CA THR A 247 12.16 3.76 -8.21
C THR A 247 11.62 4.13 -6.83
N MET A 248 10.32 3.95 -6.63
CA MET A 248 9.68 4.10 -5.33
C MET A 248 8.55 3.10 -5.16
N VAL A 249 8.22 2.77 -3.92
CA VAL A 249 7.01 2.04 -3.54
C VAL A 249 6.01 3.03 -2.96
N TYR A 250 4.76 2.98 -3.41
CA TYR A 250 3.69 3.83 -2.92
C TYR A 250 2.53 2.97 -2.42
N GLY A 251 2.10 3.18 -1.17
CA GLY A 251 1.02 2.36 -0.63
C GLY A 251 0.82 2.49 0.88
N PHE A 252 0.23 1.45 1.45
CA PHE A 252 -0.11 1.32 2.85
C PHE A 252 0.78 0.25 3.49
N PRO A 253 2.00 0.60 3.94
CA PRO A 253 2.94 -0.35 4.53
C PRO A 253 2.44 -0.80 5.89
N GLY A 254 2.93 -1.95 6.32
CA GLY A 254 2.79 -2.40 7.71
C GLY A 254 3.64 -1.56 8.67
N THR A 255 3.85 -2.06 9.88
CA THR A 255 4.71 -1.42 10.87
C THR A 255 6.17 -1.58 10.48
N THR A 256 6.93 -0.48 10.51
CA THR A 256 8.39 -0.50 10.45
C THR A 256 8.97 0.05 11.74
N GLU A 257 10.16 -0.44 12.09
CA GLU A 257 10.91 -0.05 13.28
C GLU A 257 12.32 0.39 12.86
N GLU A 258 12.38 1.28 11.89
CA GLU A 258 13.62 1.96 11.54
C GLU A 258 14.08 2.84 12.72
N TYR A 259 15.37 2.98 12.92
CA TYR A 259 15.97 3.80 14.00
C TYR A 259 15.75 3.31 15.44
N LEU A 260 15.59 2.01 15.64
CA LEU A 260 15.62 1.46 17.01
C LEU A 260 17.01 1.64 17.64
N PRO A 261 17.10 2.06 18.91
CA PRO A 261 18.35 2.07 19.63
C PRO A 261 18.85 0.65 19.93
N SER A 262 20.17 0.47 20.08
CA SER A 262 20.80 -0.85 20.23
C SER A 262 20.17 -1.70 21.35
N PHE A 263 19.84 -1.12 22.50
CA PHE A 263 19.21 -1.84 23.60
C PHE A 263 17.81 -2.37 23.26
N ALA A 264 17.05 -1.69 22.38
CA ALA A 264 15.76 -2.19 21.90
C ALA A 264 15.97 -3.38 20.95
N VAL A 265 16.97 -3.30 20.06
CA VAL A 265 17.34 -4.42 19.15
C VAL A 265 17.79 -5.65 19.97
N GLU A 266 18.57 -5.45 21.03
CA GLU A 266 18.97 -6.53 21.94
C GLU A 266 17.76 -7.17 22.64
N ALA A 267 16.80 -6.36 23.11
CA ALA A 267 15.58 -6.88 23.70
C ALA A 267 14.74 -7.73 22.72
N TYR A 268 14.66 -7.32 21.44
CA TYR A 268 14.03 -8.14 20.41
C TYR A 268 14.77 -9.45 20.17
N LYS A 269 16.08 -9.38 19.99
CA LYS A 269 16.95 -10.55 19.71
C LYS A 269 16.92 -11.55 20.86
N ASP A 270 17.10 -11.08 22.10
CA ASP A 270 17.40 -11.96 23.24
C ASP A 270 16.13 -12.38 24.01
N LYS A 271 15.02 -11.67 23.87
CA LYS A 271 13.75 -11.95 24.60
C LYS A 271 12.59 -12.18 23.67
N ASN A 272 12.25 -11.20 22.82
CA ASN A 272 10.99 -11.22 22.07
C ASN A 272 10.98 -12.29 20.99
N TYR A 273 12.03 -12.39 20.18
CA TYR A 273 12.10 -13.40 19.10
C TYR A 273 12.18 -14.82 19.63
N PRO A 274 13.03 -15.18 20.62
CA PRO A 274 13.04 -16.52 21.20
C PRO A 274 11.67 -16.93 21.76
N ALA A 275 11.00 -16.04 22.50
CA ALA A 275 9.66 -16.31 23.04
C ALA A 275 8.62 -16.56 21.93
N ARG A 276 8.62 -15.75 20.87
CA ARG A 276 7.70 -15.90 19.73
C ARG A 276 7.99 -17.19 18.95
N ILE A 277 9.24 -17.55 18.76
CA ILE A 277 9.66 -18.79 18.09
C ILE A 277 9.16 -19.98 18.89
N SER A 278 9.43 -20.03 20.20
CA SER A 278 9.00 -21.10 21.10
C SER A 278 7.47 -21.26 21.08
N ALA A 279 6.72 -20.16 21.20
CA ALA A 279 5.26 -20.19 21.16
C ALA A 279 4.69 -20.68 19.82
N ARG A 280 5.36 -20.37 18.69
CA ARG A 280 4.95 -20.87 17.36
C ARG A 280 5.30 -22.34 17.16
N GLN A 281 6.44 -22.79 17.67
CA GLN A 281 6.84 -24.20 17.63
C GLN A 281 5.86 -25.08 18.39
N SER A 282 5.46 -24.67 19.61
CA SER A 282 4.50 -25.43 20.44
C SER A 282 3.08 -25.49 19.85
N ARG A 283 2.72 -24.64 18.87
CA ARG A 283 1.45 -24.70 18.15
C ARG A 283 1.46 -25.64 16.95
N ARG A 284 2.65 -26.09 16.53
CA ARG A 284 2.82 -27.00 15.39
C ARG A 284 2.92 -28.45 15.80
N THR A 285 3.16 -28.72 17.09
CA THR A 285 3.09 -30.01 17.73
C THR A 285 1.69 -30.27 18.30
#